data_2298dca5539960789989f7c47b969a06
#
_entry.id   2298dca5539960789989f7c47b969a06
#
_cell.length_a   1.000
_cell.length_b   1.000
_cell.length_c   1.000
_cell.angle_alpha   90.00
_cell.angle_beta   90.00
_cell.angle_gamma   90.00
#
_symmetry.space_group_name_H-M   'P 1'
#
loop_
_entity.id
_entity.type
_entity.pdbx_description
1 polymer ?
#
loop_
_entity_poly.entity_id
_entity_poly.type
_entity_poly.pdbx_seq_one_letter_code
_entity_poly.pdbx_strand_id
1 'polypeptide(L)'
;MVHMELNIQKIKIMTQEEKQLLLRDLCARLPYHDLWVQYYNKDWVALGYGHERIELLSSIVSSVTGPCPLIDEIKPYLRPMSSMTEEEENEYRAINCYEGLFPRNEDALDYALEHHLDFRGLIPMGLALEAPNNMYKN
;
A
#
# COMPACT_ATOMS: atom_id res chain seq x y z
N MET A 1 -9.80 31.78 -4.61
CA MET A 1 -10.17 31.56 -3.19
C MET A 1 -10.77 30.19 -2.98
N VAL A 2 -11.86 29.89 -3.68
CA VAL A 2 -12.53 28.57 -3.55
C VAL A 2 -11.59 27.44 -3.94
N HIS A 3 -10.78 27.63 -4.95
CA HIS A 3 -9.82 26.59 -5.40
C HIS A 3 -8.75 26.30 -4.37
N MET A 4 -8.30 27.29 -3.64
CA MET A 4 -7.30 27.09 -2.59
C MET A 4 -7.88 26.29 -1.43
N GLU A 5 -9.13 26.57 -1.07
CA GLU A 5 -9.79 25.83 -0.01
C GLU A 5 -9.97 24.35 -0.39
N LEU A 6 -10.36 24.09 -1.64
CA LEU A 6 -10.51 22.72 -2.12
C LEU A 6 -9.18 21.98 -2.13
N ASN A 7 -8.09 22.65 -2.49
CA ASN A 7 -6.77 22.06 -2.47
C ASN A 7 -6.32 21.72 -1.05
N ILE A 8 -6.59 22.62 -0.12
CA ILE A 8 -6.26 22.39 1.28
C ILE A 8 -7.04 21.21 1.82
N GLN A 9 -8.31 21.07 1.44
CA GLN A 9 -9.14 19.96 1.88
C GLN A 9 -8.64 18.60 1.34
N LYS A 10 -7.98 18.61 0.19
CA LYS A 10 -7.44 17.38 -0.40
C LYS A 10 -6.13 16.96 0.24
N ILE A 11 -5.45 17.86 0.90
CA ILE A 11 -4.20 17.55 1.58
C ILE A 11 -4.54 16.95 2.93
N LYS A 12 -4.33 15.65 3.04
CA LYS A 12 -4.55 14.98 4.30
C LYS A 12 -3.28 15.04 5.12
N ILE A 13 -3.41 15.54 6.34
CA ILE A 13 -2.31 15.49 7.31
C ILE A 13 -2.43 14.16 8.03
N MET A 14 -1.43 13.31 7.88
CA MET A 14 -1.42 12.01 8.50
C MET A 14 -1.12 12.13 10.00
N THR A 15 -1.87 11.41 10.78
CA THR A 15 -1.54 11.26 12.20
C THR A 15 -0.31 10.38 12.36
N GLN A 16 0.30 10.41 13.52
CA GLN A 16 1.45 9.56 13.81
C GLN A 16 1.07 8.08 13.70
N GLU A 17 -0.10 7.73 14.15
CA GLU A 17 -0.61 6.36 14.07
C GLU A 17 -0.79 5.90 12.62
N GLU A 18 -1.29 6.79 11.78
CA GLU A 18 -1.45 6.50 10.36
C GLU A 18 -0.10 6.31 9.66
N LYS A 19 0.88 7.14 10.01
CA LYS A 19 2.23 7.00 9.47
C LYS A 19 2.84 5.65 9.85
N GLN A 20 2.67 5.25 11.08
CA GLN A 20 3.17 3.96 11.55
C GLN A 20 2.46 2.79 10.88
N LEU A 21 1.16 2.91 10.68
CA LEU A 21 0.39 1.88 9.99
C LEU A 21 0.84 1.75 8.53
N LEU A 22 0.97 2.87 7.84
CA LEU A 22 1.43 2.88 6.45
C LEU A 22 2.83 2.29 6.34
N LEU A 23 3.73 2.69 7.23
CA LEU A 23 5.09 2.17 7.23
C LEU A 23 5.10 0.65 7.46
N ARG A 24 4.31 0.19 8.42
CA ARG A 24 4.20 -1.25 8.68
C ARG A 24 3.75 -2.00 7.44
N ASP A 25 2.75 -1.46 6.76
CA ASP A 25 2.23 -2.08 5.56
C ASP A 25 3.28 -2.13 4.44
N LEU A 26 3.96 -1.00 4.22
CA LEU A 26 5.01 -0.91 3.21
C LEU A 26 6.14 -1.91 3.50
N CYS A 27 6.60 -1.96 4.75
CA CYS A 27 7.67 -2.87 5.14
C CYS A 27 7.24 -4.34 5.00
N ALA A 28 5.99 -4.65 5.29
CA ALA A 28 5.50 -6.01 5.14
C ALA A 28 5.46 -6.47 3.68
N ARG A 29 5.37 -5.53 2.74
CA ARG A 29 5.35 -5.85 1.31
C ARG A 29 6.73 -5.88 0.68
N LEU A 30 7.78 -5.56 1.45
CA LEU A 30 9.16 -5.56 0.96
C LEU A 30 9.62 -6.88 0.33
N PRO A 31 9.30 -8.05 0.90
CA PRO A 31 9.75 -9.31 0.32
C PRO A 31 9.08 -9.66 -1.01
N TYR A 32 8.00 -8.96 -1.36
CA TYR A 32 7.22 -9.24 -2.55
C TYR A 32 7.53 -8.22 -3.62
N HIS A 33 7.51 -8.65 -4.88
CA HIS A 33 7.90 -7.80 -5.99
C HIS A 33 6.80 -6.88 -6.45
N ASP A 34 7.24 -5.80 -7.12
CA ASP A 34 6.37 -4.96 -7.95
C ASP A 34 5.29 -4.17 -7.22
N LEU A 35 5.58 -3.76 -5.99
CA LEU A 35 4.70 -2.79 -5.34
C LEU A 35 4.88 -1.43 -6.01
N TRP A 36 3.81 -0.91 -6.60
CA TRP A 36 3.81 0.41 -7.17
C TRP A 36 3.41 1.44 -6.13
N VAL A 37 4.08 2.57 -6.15
CA VAL A 37 3.76 3.69 -5.27
C VAL A 37 3.69 4.96 -6.08
N GLN A 38 2.89 5.91 -5.61
CA GLN A 38 2.88 7.26 -6.15
C GLN A 38 3.70 8.15 -5.22
N TYR A 39 4.63 8.90 -5.82
CA TYR A 39 5.50 9.82 -5.09
C TYR A 39 5.78 11.00 -5.99
N TYR A 40 5.48 12.21 -5.55
CA TYR A 40 5.58 13.43 -6.36
C TYR A 40 4.87 13.30 -7.71
N ASN A 41 3.65 12.77 -7.68
CA ASN A 41 2.80 12.61 -8.87
C ASN A 41 3.40 11.70 -9.95
N LYS A 42 4.36 10.87 -9.58
CA LYS A 42 4.94 9.86 -10.46
C LYS A 42 4.78 8.49 -9.85
N ASP A 43 4.65 7.51 -10.71
CA ASP A 43 4.54 6.13 -10.29
C ASP A 43 5.91 5.48 -10.29
N TRP A 44 6.23 4.83 -9.18
CA TRP A 44 7.51 4.16 -8.97
C TRP A 44 7.27 2.74 -8.51
N VAL A 45 8.17 1.83 -8.85
CA VAL A 45 8.17 0.52 -8.24
C VAL A 45 9.03 0.61 -6.98
N ALA A 46 8.39 0.54 -5.85
CA ALA A 46 9.04 0.78 -4.56
C ALA A 46 9.99 -0.32 -4.14
N LEU A 47 9.73 -1.54 -4.61
CA LEU A 47 10.43 -2.70 -4.11
C LEU A 47 10.90 -3.58 -5.26
N GLY A 48 12.13 -4.02 -5.16
CA GLY A 48 12.77 -4.87 -6.13
C GLY A 48 14.22 -4.53 -6.22
N TYR A 49 14.91 -5.18 -7.12
CA TYR A 49 16.33 -4.98 -7.30
C TYR A 49 16.58 -3.85 -8.28
N GLY A 50 17.20 -2.78 -7.78
CA GLY A 50 17.53 -1.60 -8.57
C GLY A 50 17.84 -0.45 -7.66
N HIS A 51 18.75 0.42 -8.09
CA HIS A 51 19.23 1.51 -7.25
C HIS A 51 18.12 2.49 -6.85
N GLU A 52 17.27 2.85 -7.80
CA GLU A 52 16.19 3.79 -7.51
C GLU A 52 15.20 3.24 -6.47
N ARG A 53 14.92 1.94 -6.56
CA ARG A 53 14.02 1.28 -5.62
C ARG A 53 14.61 1.25 -4.21
N ILE A 54 15.92 1.00 -4.12
CA ILE A 54 16.62 0.97 -2.84
C ILE A 54 16.65 2.36 -2.23
N GLU A 55 16.90 3.39 -3.04
CA GLU A 55 16.91 4.76 -2.57
C GLU A 55 15.56 5.18 -2.01
N LEU A 56 14.48 4.85 -2.72
CA LEU A 56 13.14 5.18 -2.23
C LEU A 56 12.86 4.47 -0.92
N LEU A 57 13.25 3.22 -0.81
CA LEU A 57 13.09 2.45 0.42
C LEU A 57 13.88 3.06 1.57
N SER A 58 15.13 3.42 1.34
CA SER A 58 15.96 4.09 2.33
C SER A 58 15.34 5.40 2.78
N SER A 59 14.76 6.14 1.86
CA SER A 59 14.07 7.39 2.17
C SER A 59 12.84 7.16 3.03
N ILE A 60 12.07 6.10 2.75
CA ILE A 60 10.91 5.73 3.57
C ILE A 60 11.35 5.43 4.99
N VAL A 61 12.38 4.62 5.15
CA VAL A 61 12.91 4.27 6.47
C VAL A 61 13.45 5.51 7.19
N SER A 62 14.17 6.35 6.48
CA SER A 62 14.72 7.58 7.05
C SER A 62 13.63 8.54 7.51
N SER A 63 12.52 8.59 6.81
CA SER A 63 11.43 9.51 7.17
C SER A 63 10.76 9.16 8.49
N VAL A 64 10.89 7.92 8.95
CA VAL A 64 10.35 7.50 10.24
C VAL A 64 11.27 7.91 11.38
N THR A 65 12.58 7.88 11.15
CA THR A 65 13.57 8.16 12.18
C THR A 65 14.04 9.59 12.17
N GLY A 66 13.67 10.38 11.18
CA GLY A 66 14.10 11.76 11.02
C GLY A 66 12.95 12.72 10.74
N PRO A 67 13.25 13.99 10.55
CA PRO A 67 12.24 15.01 10.31
C PRO A 67 11.73 15.04 8.87
N CYS A 68 12.14 14.14 8.04
CA CYS A 68 11.76 14.12 6.65
C CYS A 68 10.28 13.73 6.49
N PRO A 69 9.46 14.51 5.79
CA PRO A 69 8.03 14.24 5.61
C PRO A 69 7.73 13.27 4.49
N LEU A 70 8.70 12.52 4.04
CA LEU A 70 8.58 11.69 2.85
C LEU A 70 7.43 10.69 2.90
N ILE A 71 7.20 10.10 4.07
CA ILE A 71 6.12 9.12 4.23
C ILE A 71 4.75 9.75 3.95
N ASP A 72 4.59 11.04 4.20
CA ASP A 72 3.33 11.74 3.93
C ASP A 72 3.06 11.90 2.44
N GLU A 73 4.09 11.77 1.63
CA GLU A 73 4.02 12.01 0.19
C GLU A 73 3.96 10.73 -0.62
N ILE A 74 4.05 9.58 0.05
CA ILE A 74 4.04 8.28 -0.60
C ILE A 74 2.70 7.60 -0.38
N LYS A 75 2.10 7.13 -1.47
CA LYS A 75 0.89 6.33 -1.40
C LYS A 75 1.08 5.06 -2.23
N PRO A 76 1.01 3.90 -1.60
CA PRO A 76 1.09 2.66 -2.37
C PRO A 76 -0.18 2.45 -3.18
N TYR A 77 -0.04 1.80 -4.31
CA TYR A 77 -1.18 1.31 -5.07
C TYR A 77 -1.52 -0.07 -4.57
N LEU A 78 -2.73 -0.23 -4.06
CA LEU A 78 -3.20 -1.50 -3.54
C LEU A 78 -4.47 -1.93 -4.26
N ARG A 79 -4.72 -3.22 -4.24
CA ARG A 79 -5.94 -3.77 -4.82
C ARG A 79 -7.00 -3.90 -3.73
N PRO A 80 -8.20 -3.37 -3.93
CA PRO A 80 -9.29 -3.65 -2.99
C PRO A 80 -9.50 -5.15 -2.85
N MET A 81 -9.92 -5.60 -1.68
CA MET A 81 -10.24 -7.02 -1.50
C MET A 81 -11.29 -7.48 -2.49
N SER A 82 -12.21 -6.60 -2.86
CA SER A 82 -13.24 -6.89 -3.86
C SER A 82 -12.71 -7.06 -5.27
N SER A 83 -11.46 -6.71 -5.52
CA SER A 83 -10.86 -6.84 -6.85
C SER A 83 -10.36 -8.25 -7.16
N MET A 84 -10.36 -9.13 -6.18
CA MET A 84 -9.95 -10.51 -6.40
C MET A 84 -10.82 -11.17 -7.48
N THR A 85 -10.17 -11.91 -8.37
CA THR A 85 -10.91 -12.77 -9.28
C THR A 85 -11.58 -13.89 -8.50
N GLU A 86 -12.52 -14.57 -9.12
CA GLU A 86 -13.18 -15.70 -8.49
C GLU A 86 -12.16 -16.77 -8.07
N GLU A 87 -11.18 -17.01 -8.94
CA GLU A 87 -10.11 -17.97 -8.65
C GLU A 87 -9.28 -17.53 -7.45
N GLU A 88 -8.87 -16.27 -7.41
CA GLU A 88 -8.11 -15.72 -6.29
C GLU A 88 -8.91 -15.79 -4.99
N GLU A 89 -10.18 -15.44 -5.04
CA GLU A 89 -11.04 -15.49 -3.87
C GLU A 89 -11.17 -16.91 -3.33
N ASN A 90 -11.34 -17.88 -4.22
CA ASN A 90 -11.43 -19.29 -3.82
C ASN A 90 -10.12 -19.77 -3.19
N GLU A 91 -8.99 -19.41 -3.77
CA GLU A 91 -7.68 -19.75 -3.22
C GLU A 91 -7.48 -19.13 -1.85
N TYR A 92 -7.79 -17.84 -1.74
CA TYR A 92 -7.60 -17.10 -0.51
C TYR A 92 -8.49 -17.66 0.61
N ARG A 93 -9.76 -17.94 0.31
CA ARG A 93 -10.68 -18.49 1.31
C ARG A 93 -10.26 -19.87 1.77
N ALA A 94 -9.75 -20.68 0.86
CA ALA A 94 -9.24 -22.01 1.21
C ALA A 94 -8.03 -21.91 2.17
N ILE A 95 -7.14 -20.95 1.90
CA ILE A 95 -5.95 -20.74 2.75
C ILE A 95 -6.35 -20.15 4.10
N ASN A 96 -7.26 -19.18 4.09
CA ASN A 96 -7.62 -18.45 5.31
C ASN A 96 -8.44 -19.29 6.29
N CYS A 97 -9.23 -20.21 5.78
CA CYS A 97 -10.05 -21.12 6.59
C CYS A 97 -11.06 -20.42 7.53
N TYR A 98 -11.35 -19.16 7.32
CA TYR A 98 -12.28 -18.39 8.13
C TYR A 98 -13.27 -17.66 7.22
N GLU A 99 -14.42 -17.34 7.78
CA GLU A 99 -15.35 -16.46 7.11
C GLU A 99 -14.78 -15.04 7.13
N GLY A 100 -15.08 -14.29 6.08
CA GLY A 100 -14.59 -12.94 5.95
C GLY A 100 -13.26 -12.90 5.21
N LEU A 101 -12.81 -11.69 4.95
CA LEU A 101 -11.65 -11.46 4.07
C LEU A 101 -10.40 -11.02 4.82
N PHE A 102 -10.49 -10.73 6.12
CA PHE A 102 -9.30 -10.38 6.89
C PHE A 102 -8.42 -11.62 7.08
N PRO A 103 -7.11 -11.54 6.82
CA PRO A 103 -6.24 -12.71 6.97
C PRO A 103 -6.14 -13.13 8.43
N ARG A 104 -6.39 -14.40 8.68
CA ARG A 104 -6.43 -14.97 10.04
C ARG A 104 -5.27 -15.88 10.33
N ASN A 105 -4.44 -16.15 9.34
CA ASN A 105 -3.24 -16.96 9.54
C ASN A 105 -2.11 -16.41 8.68
N GLU A 106 -0.91 -16.93 8.91
CA GLU A 106 0.29 -16.43 8.24
C GLU A 106 0.24 -16.64 6.74
N ASP A 107 -0.26 -17.78 6.30
CA ASP A 107 -0.33 -18.08 4.86
C ASP A 107 -1.32 -17.15 4.14
N ALA A 108 -2.43 -16.85 4.76
CA ALA A 108 -3.40 -15.90 4.19
C ALA A 108 -2.82 -14.49 4.17
N LEU A 109 -2.08 -14.11 5.20
CA LEU A 109 -1.41 -12.82 5.23
C LEU A 109 -0.39 -12.72 4.11
N ASP A 110 0.42 -13.76 3.92
CA ASP A 110 1.40 -13.79 2.83
C ASP A 110 0.72 -13.67 1.47
N TYR A 111 -0.39 -14.38 1.28
CA TYR A 111 -1.16 -14.28 0.04
C TYR A 111 -1.64 -12.85 -0.22
N ALA A 112 -2.21 -12.23 0.80
CA ALA A 112 -2.72 -10.87 0.66
C ALA A 112 -1.60 -9.87 0.35
N LEU A 113 -0.45 -10.01 0.99
CA LEU A 113 0.70 -9.13 0.76
C LEU A 113 1.28 -9.36 -0.65
N GLU A 114 1.43 -10.61 -1.04
CA GLU A 114 1.98 -10.96 -2.36
C GLU A 114 1.11 -10.40 -3.50
N HIS A 115 -0.20 -10.42 -3.32
CA HIS A 115 -1.14 -9.92 -4.32
C HIS A 115 -1.47 -8.44 -4.15
N HIS A 116 -0.81 -7.76 -3.23
CA HIS A 116 -0.99 -6.33 -2.92
C HIS A 116 -2.44 -5.97 -2.59
N LEU A 117 -3.11 -6.87 -1.90
CA LEU A 117 -4.50 -6.67 -1.48
C LEU A 117 -4.56 -5.77 -0.25
N ASP A 118 -5.56 -4.89 -0.22
CA ASP A 118 -5.75 -3.93 0.86
C ASP A 118 -6.59 -4.52 1.99
N PHE A 119 -6.00 -5.46 2.72
CA PHE A 119 -6.72 -6.08 3.84
C PHE A 119 -6.80 -5.18 5.08
N ARG A 120 -5.98 -4.12 5.14
CA ARG A 120 -6.00 -3.18 6.27
C ARG A 120 -6.97 -2.03 6.08
N GLY A 121 -7.51 -1.86 4.86
CA GLY A 121 -8.41 -0.76 4.58
C GLY A 121 -7.71 0.58 4.40
N LEU A 122 -6.50 0.58 3.88
CA LEU A 122 -5.74 1.80 3.67
C LEU A 122 -6.33 2.69 2.58
N ILE A 123 -6.97 2.09 1.57
CA ILE A 123 -7.60 2.86 0.49
C ILE A 123 -8.72 3.75 1.04
N PRO A 124 -9.70 3.22 1.79
CA PRO A 124 -10.73 4.08 2.39
C PRO A 124 -10.18 5.12 3.35
N MET A 125 -9.06 4.85 4.00
CA MET A 125 -8.42 5.80 4.91
C MET A 125 -7.69 6.92 4.17
N GLY A 126 -7.55 6.82 2.85
CA GLY A 126 -6.79 7.80 2.08
C GLY A 126 -5.28 7.64 2.16
N LEU A 127 -4.81 6.53 2.70
CA LEU A 127 -3.38 6.24 2.85
C LEU A 127 -2.81 5.47 1.66
N ALA A 128 -3.67 4.89 0.84
CA ALA A 128 -3.28 4.14 -0.35
C ALA A 128 -4.19 4.51 -1.50
N LEU A 129 -3.75 4.23 -2.70
CA LEU A 129 -4.50 4.45 -3.93
C LEU A 129 -4.98 3.10 -4.46
N GLU A 130 -6.16 3.11 -5.06
CA GLU A 130 -6.66 1.92 -5.73
C GLU A 130 -5.85 1.67 -7.01
N ALA A 131 -5.29 0.49 -7.13
CA ALA A 131 -4.49 0.12 -8.29
C ALA A 131 -5.37 0.03 -9.54
N PRO A 132 -4.93 0.61 -10.68
CA PRO A 132 -5.61 0.38 -11.95
C PRO A 132 -5.61 -1.10 -12.31
N ASN A 133 -6.61 -1.53 -13.08
CA ASN A 133 -6.83 -2.93 -13.39
C ASN A 133 -5.63 -3.66 -14.00
N ASN A 134 -4.77 -2.94 -14.71
CA ASN A 134 -3.64 -3.55 -15.41
C ASN A 134 -2.31 -3.39 -14.69
N MET A 135 -2.30 -2.76 -13.53
CA MET A 135 -1.04 -2.46 -12.84
C MET A 135 -0.39 -3.72 -12.29
N TYR A 136 -1.18 -4.58 -11.66
CA TYR A 136 -0.70 -5.84 -11.11
C TYR A 136 -1.24 -7.00 -11.93
N LYS A 137 -0.50 -7.38 -12.93
CA LYS A 137 -0.88 -8.51 -13.77
C LYS A 137 -0.40 -9.81 -13.15
N ASN A 138 -1.25 -10.77 -13.21
CA ASN A 138 -0.89 -12.14 -12.83
C ASN A 138 -0.27 -12.88 -14.01
#